data_ed4663c3276b48b307046c6720ced0f6
#
_entry.id   ed4663c3276b48b307046c6720ced0f6
#
_cell.length_a   1.000
_cell.length_b   1.000
_cell.length_c   1.000
_cell.angle_alpha   90.00
_cell.angle_beta   90.00
_cell.angle_gamma   90.00
#
_symmetry.space_group_name_H-M   'P 1'
#
loop_
_entity.id
_entity.type
_entity.pdbx_description
1 polymer ?
#
loop_
_entity_poly.entity_id
_entity_poly.type
_entity_poly.pdbx_seq_one_letter_code
_entity_poly.pdbx_strand_id
1 'polypeptide(L)'
;MSKNGENQITETQKKPVLTPAQERLLGFIVSQCMENGSVRLTKNELAQHMECCVRTIDRAVRKLRDEGYIEVVVLYGEDGGQICNEYRVAEHRS
;
A
#
# COMPACT_ATOMS: atom_id res chain seq x y z
N MET A 1 28.07 4.03 -20.43
CA MET A 1 27.69 4.47 -20.31
C MET A 1 27.35 4.54 -20.17
N SER A 2 27.24 4.35 -19.90
CA SER A 2 26.71 4.63 -19.63
C SER A 2 26.45 4.63 -19.35
N LYS A 3 26.41 4.33 -19.13
CA LYS A 3 25.93 4.59 -18.81
C LYS A 3 25.55 4.94 -18.65
N ASN A 4 25.49 4.62 -18.49
CA ASN A 4 24.91 5.23 -18.21
C ASN A 4 24.54 5.61 -18.08
N GLY A 5 24.66 5.36 -17.93
CA GLY A 5 23.99 6.01 -17.68
C GLY A 5 23.64 6.09 -17.34
N GLU A 6 23.48 5.98 -17.23
CA GLU A 6 22.93 6.34 -16.86
C GLU A 6 22.47 6.59 -16.40
N ASN A 7 22.44 6.33 -16.26
CA ASN A 7 21.76 6.86 -15.76
C ASN A 7 21.37 7.28 -15.44
N GLN A 8 21.20 7.10 -15.09
CA GLN A 8 20.83 7.79 -14.74
C GLN A 8 20.03 8.19 -14.78
N ILE A 9 19.50 8.27 -14.86
CA ILE A 9 18.65 8.80 -14.87
C ILE A 9 18.05 8.96 -14.06
N THR A 10 17.80 8.58 -13.67
CA THR A 10 17.15 8.58 -12.89
C THR A 10 16.93 9.46 -12.05
N GLU A 11 17.34 9.98 -11.68
CA GLU A 11 17.20 10.84 -10.95
C GLU A 11 16.17 11.70 -11.17
N THR A 12 15.93 11.84 -12.07
CA THR A 12 14.90 12.66 -12.33
C THR A 12 13.67 12.11 -11.90
N GLN A 13 13.61 10.90 -11.63
CA GLN A 13 12.50 10.34 -11.26
C GLN A 13 12.26 10.63 -9.97
N LYS A 14 11.64 11.33 -9.39
CA LYS A 14 11.31 11.57 -8.11
C LYS A 14 10.40 10.59 -7.55
N LYS A 15 10.05 9.57 -8.22
CA LYS A 15 9.15 8.59 -7.70
C LYS A 15 9.79 7.80 -6.62
N PRO A 16 9.12 7.54 -5.52
CA PRO A 16 9.67 6.72 -4.47
C PRO A 16 9.86 5.30 -4.97
N VAL A 17 10.88 4.65 -4.47
CA VAL A 17 11.14 3.27 -4.83
C VAL A 17 10.45 2.40 -3.81
N LEU A 18 9.60 1.51 -4.27
CA LEU A 18 8.89 0.60 -3.40
C LEU A 18 9.63 -0.72 -3.31
N THR A 19 9.64 -1.31 -2.13
CA THR A 19 10.22 -2.64 -1.97
C THR A 19 9.30 -3.66 -2.63
N PRO A 20 9.78 -4.86 -2.90
CA PRO A 20 8.90 -5.89 -3.47
C PRO A 20 7.67 -6.16 -2.61
N ALA A 21 7.81 -6.14 -1.28
CA ALA A 21 6.68 -6.35 -0.40
C ALA A 21 5.66 -5.23 -0.55
N GLN A 22 6.14 -3.99 -0.67
CA GLN A 22 5.25 -2.85 -0.84
C GLN A 22 4.53 -2.92 -2.18
N GLU A 23 5.23 -3.32 -3.23
CA GLU A 23 4.62 -3.46 -4.54
C GLU A 23 3.57 -4.55 -4.55
N ARG A 24 3.85 -5.67 -3.90
CA ARG A 24 2.89 -6.76 -3.83
C ARG A 24 1.65 -6.35 -3.08
N LEU A 25 1.81 -5.62 -1.98
CA LEU A 25 0.68 -5.17 -1.21
C LEU A 25 -0.16 -4.17 -2.00
N LEU A 26 0.51 -3.24 -2.68
CA LEU A 26 -0.21 -2.27 -3.50
C LEU A 26 -1.00 -2.99 -4.60
N GLY A 27 -0.37 -3.97 -5.25
CA GLY A 27 -1.05 -4.74 -6.29
C GLY A 27 -2.27 -5.47 -5.77
N PHE A 28 -2.16 -6.03 -4.57
CA PHE A 28 -3.28 -6.72 -3.95
C PHE A 28 -4.44 -5.72 -3.68
N ILE A 29 -4.11 -4.56 -3.12
CA ILE A 29 -5.13 -3.56 -2.82
C ILE A 29 -5.79 -3.05 -4.11
N VAL A 30 -4.99 -2.78 -5.13
CA VAL A 30 -5.53 -2.31 -6.40
C VAL A 30 -6.48 -3.35 -6.99
N SER A 31 -6.07 -4.59 -6.98
CA SER A 31 -6.87 -5.67 -7.53
C SER A 31 -8.20 -5.80 -6.80
N GLN A 32 -8.16 -5.75 -5.48
CA GLN A 32 -9.37 -5.87 -4.69
C GLN A 32 -10.28 -4.66 -4.87
N CYS A 33 -9.69 -3.48 -4.99
CA CYS A 33 -10.48 -2.28 -5.19
C CYS A 33 -11.18 -2.28 -6.54
N MET A 34 -10.55 -2.86 -7.54
CA MET A 34 -11.18 -2.94 -8.85
C MET A 34 -12.39 -3.86 -8.82
N GLU A 35 -12.37 -4.86 -7.95
CA GLU A 35 -13.50 -5.75 -7.87
C GLU A 35 -14.55 -5.29 -6.88
N ASN A 36 -14.13 -4.75 -5.75
CA ASN A 36 -15.04 -4.48 -4.66
C ASN A 36 -15.08 -3.04 -4.20
N GLY A 37 -14.27 -2.19 -4.76
CA GLY A 37 -14.21 -0.78 -4.39
C GLY A 37 -13.26 -0.48 -3.26
N SER A 38 -13.07 -1.40 -2.34
CA SER A 38 -12.16 -1.22 -1.24
C SER A 38 -11.81 -2.56 -0.63
N VAL A 39 -10.84 -2.55 0.29
CA VAL A 39 -10.43 -3.75 0.98
C VAL A 39 -10.65 -3.52 2.46
N ARG A 40 -11.39 -4.38 3.13
CA ARG A 40 -11.64 -4.28 4.55
C ARG A 40 -11.05 -5.47 5.25
N LEU A 41 -9.86 -5.30 5.77
CA LEU A 41 -9.12 -6.38 6.43
C LEU A 41 -8.33 -5.80 7.59
N THR A 42 -8.08 -6.63 8.58
CA THR A 42 -7.16 -6.26 9.63
C THR A 42 -5.74 -6.42 9.09
N LYS A 43 -4.77 -5.85 9.78
CA LYS A 43 -3.38 -6.02 9.37
C LYS A 43 -2.96 -7.47 9.49
N ASN A 44 -3.50 -8.20 10.47
CA ASN A 44 -3.22 -9.62 10.61
C ASN A 44 -3.71 -10.39 9.39
N GLU A 45 -4.91 -10.06 8.92
CA GLU A 45 -5.45 -10.73 7.74
C GLU A 45 -4.63 -10.42 6.50
N LEU A 46 -4.21 -9.15 6.37
CA LEU A 46 -3.35 -8.79 5.24
C LEU A 46 -2.03 -9.55 5.30
N ALA A 47 -1.47 -9.69 6.50
CA ALA A 47 -0.21 -10.41 6.66
C ALA A 47 -0.38 -11.85 6.23
N GLN A 48 -1.51 -12.46 6.52
CA GLN A 48 -1.77 -13.81 6.10
C GLN A 48 -1.88 -13.93 4.59
N HIS A 49 -2.58 -13.00 3.97
CA HIS A 49 -2.72 -13.00 2.52
C HIS A 49 -1.37 -12.81 1.83
N MET A 50 -0.53 -11.97 2.40
CA MET A 50 0.76 -11.67 1.80
C MET A 50 1.86 -12.60 2.26
N GLU A 51 1.55 -13.49 3.20
CA GLU A 51 2.52 -14.45 3.73
C GLU A 51 3.73 -13.75 4.30
N CYS A 52 3.51 -12.75 5.11
CA CYS A 52 4.58 -12.03 5.77
C CYS A 52 4.12 -11.63 7.17
N CYS A 53 4.98 -11.00 7.93
CA CYS A 53 4.61 -10.64 9.30
C CYS A 53 3.86 -9.31 9.33
N VAL A 54 3.16 -9.10 10.43
CA VAL A 54 2.36 -7.89 10.60
C VAL A 54 3.22 -6.64 10.55
N ARG A 55 4.44 -6.71 11.06
CA ARG A 55 5.32 -5.56 11.04
C ARG A 55 5.64 -5.13 9.61
N THR A 56 5.86 -6.11 8.72
CA THR A 56 6.10 -5.81 7.31
C THR A 56 4.89 -5.14 6.70
N ILE A 57 3.68 -5.64 7.04
CA ILE A 57 2.45 -5.04 6.53
C ILE A 57 2.31 -3.61 7.06
N ASP A 58 2.57 -3.41 8.35
CA ASP A 58 2.43 -2.08 8.94
C ASP A 58 3.34 -1.08 8.25
N ARG A 59 4.58 -1.47 7.99
CA ARG A 59 5.52 -0.58 7.32
C ARG A 59 5.11 -0.32 5.88
N ALA A 60 4.63 -1.36 5.20
CA ALA A 60 4.22 -1.21 3.82
C ALA A 60 3.00 -0.31 3.70
N VAL A 61 2.03 -0.48 4.59
CA VAL A 61 0.83 0.34 4.59
C VAL A 61 1.20 1.81 4.83
N ARG A 62 2.07 2.06 5.80
CA ARG A 62 2.48 3.42 6.08
C ARG A 62 3.15 4.06 4.89
N LYS A 63 4.04 3.32 4.24
CA LYS A 63 4.77 3.86 3.10
C LYS A 63 3.80 4.18 1.97
N LEU A 64 2.90 3.25 1.65
CA LEU A 64 1.96 3.46 0.56
C LEU A 64 1.02 4.62 0.86
N ARG A 65 0.58 4.75 2.12
CA ARG A 65 -0.28 5.85 2.50
C ARG A 65 0.45 7.17 2.43
N ASP A 66 1.67 7.21 2.99
CA ASP A 66 2.43 8.45 3.06
C ASP A 66 2.84 8.95 1.68
N GLU A 67 3.05 8.03 0.75
CA GLU A 67 3.42 8.41 -0.60
C GLU A 67 2.19 8.66 -1.48
N GLY A 68 1.00 8.52 -0.91
CA GLY A 68 -0.21 8.87 -1.64
C GLY A 68 -0.76 7.80 -2.56
N TYR A 69 -0.31 6.57 -2.45
CA TYR A 69 -0.83 5.50 -3.29
C TYR A 69 -2.17 4.98 -2.79
N ILE A 70 -2.36 4.98 -1.47
CA ILE A 70 -3.60 4.45 -0.91
C ILE A 70 -4.11 5.34 0.21
N GLU A 71 -5.37 5.14 0.55
CA GLU A 71 -5.99 5.79 1.69
C GLU A 71 -6.37 4.70 2.69
N VAL A 72 -6.26 5.00 3.96
CA VAL A 72 -6.56 4.04 5.01
C VAL A 72 -7.56 4.67 5.97
N VAL A 73 -8.64 3.97 6.23
CA VAL A 73 -9.67 4.41 7.17
C VAL A 73 -9.83 3.33 8.22
N VAL A 74 -9.83 3.72 9.49
CA VAL A 74 -10.01 2.78 10.58
C VAL A 74 -11.50 2.65 10.84
N LEU A 75 -12.00 1.42 10.86
CA LEU A 75 -13.42 1.18 11.09
C LEU A 75 -13.61 0.68 12.52
N TYR A 76 -14.58 1.25 13.21
CA TYR A 76 -14.86 0.92 14.59
C TYR A 76 -16.23 0.28 14.72
N GLY A 77 -16.36 -0.58 15.71
CA GLY A 77 -17.65 -1.18 16.01
C GLY A 77 -18.48 -0.29 16.92
N GLU A 78 -19.66 -0.76 17.25
CA GLU A 78 -20.57 0.01 18.09
C GLU A 78 -20.02 0.23 19.49
N ASP A 79 -19.17 -0.67 19.95
CA ASP A 79 -18.61 -0.55 21.28
C ASP A 79 -17.36 0.34 21.29
N GLY A 80 -17.02 0.91 20.16
CA GLY A 80 -15.83 1.76 20.07
C GLY A 80 -14.55 1.03 19.77
N GLY A 81 -14.58 -0.30 19.69
CA GLY A 81 -13.38 -1.07 19.37
C GLY A 81 -13.13 -1.12 17.88
N GLN A 82 -11.87 -1.20 17.51
CA GLN A 82 -11.51 -1.25 16.10
C GLN A 82 -11.87 -2.61 15.52
N ILE A 83 -12.56 -2.64 14.42
CA ILE A 83 -12.93 -3.86 13.74
C ILE A 83 -11.91 -4.21 12.69
N CYS A 84 -11.59 -3.29 11.82
CA CYS A 84 -10.62 -3.53 10.75
C CYS A 84 -10.27 -2.20 10.12
N ASN A 85 -9.42 -2.25 9.12
CA ASN A 85 -9.09 -1.05 8.34
C ASN A 85 -9.71 -1.20 6.97
N GLU A 86 -10.02 -0.09 6.36
CA GLU A 86 -10.48 -0.08 4.99
C GLU A 86 -9.40 0.60 4.17
N TYR A 87 -8.97 -0.06 3.10
CA TYR A 87 -7.91 0.44 2.22
C TYR A 87 -8.52 0.73 0.86
N ARG A 88 -8.17 1.88 0.29
CA ARG A 88 -8.62 2.25 -1.03
C ARG A 88 -7.48 2.79 -1.81
N VAL A 89 -7.55 2.65 -3.11
CA VAL A 89 -6.55 3.26 -3.99
C VAL A 89 -6.84 4.75 -4.01
N ALA A 90 -5.83 5.56 -3.73
CA ALA A 90 -6.02 6.99 -3.73
C ALA A 90 -6.15 7.49 -5.15
N GLU A 91 -7.04 8.45 -5.36
CA GLU A 91 -7.18 9.02 -6.65
C GLU A 91 -6.27 10.18 -6.73
N HIS A 92 -5.36 10.17 -7.69
CA HIS A 92 -4.51 11.25 -7.85
C HIS A 92 -5.02 12.12 -8.93
N ARG A 93 -4.98 13.36 -8.70
CA ARG A 93 -5.39 14.23 -9.62
C ARG A 93 -4.28 14.90 -10.03
N SER A 94 -3.71 14.84 -10.93
CA SER A 94 -2.53 15.47 -11.25
C SER A 94 -2.57 16.64 -11.99
#